data_1819093c16b2b56c819f1c6b1c728183
#
_entry.id   1819093c16b2b56c819f1c6b1c728183
#
_cell.length_a   1.000
_cell.length_b   1.000
_cell.length_c   1.000
_cell.angle_alpha   90.00
_cell.angle_beta   90.00
_cell.angle_gamma   90.00
#
_symmetry.space_group_name_H-M   'P 1'
#
loop_
_entity.id
_entity.type
_entity.pdbx_description
1 polymer ?
#
loop_
_entity_poly.entity_id
_entity_poly.type
_entity_poly.pdbx_seq_one_letter_code
_entity_poly.pdbx_strand_id
1 'polypeptide(L)'
;MVHIQDIFKYMDIEGKIDYSKLNHKQKKALRNIIECKTEVMGFNTDTCECCGHTEIHYNSCKNPNCPECGAVDKEIWIHKQERFTLNVNYFHVVFTIPNELNILCLMDPKFMYKALFDVSAETIKELSKDKKYLGAKIGFTSVLHTWGQNLSLHPHIHMIVPGGGIDSNGKWKNSKKKFFLPVKVVSKLFKGKFLSYTKKNFDQRKIKDEEQFQNIINTCYSKDWVVYTKKPMKSAKHVVKYLGRYTHRIAISNARIKKYEDNKVTFSYKDYSDHNQIKEMTLEDTEFLRRYMMHVLPSNFMKIRHYGFLGNRNKEERIKAIRTATNTKDPGPFLVDYEQIISDILKRDVSICIKCGQKRHYQLE
;
A
#
# COMPACT_ATOMS: atom_id res chain seq x y z
N MET A 1 -15.51 19.35 7.39
CA MET A 1 -14.61 18.73 6.37
C MET A 1 -15.46 17.72 5.63
N VAL A 2 -15.50 17.76 4.31
CA VAL A 2 -16.26 16.81 3.50
C VAL A 2 -15.50 15.49 3.42
N HIS A 3 -16.18 14.38 3.68
CA HIS A 3 -15.61 13.03 3.57
C HIS A 3 -15.99 12.37 2.25
N ILE A 4 -15.15 11.47 1.78
CA ILE A 4 -15.42 10.67 0.57
C ILE A 4 -16.69 9.83 0.76
N GLN A 5 -16.93 9.37 1.98
CA GLN A 5 -18.14 8.65 2.35
C GLN A 5 -19.39 9.50 2.10
N ASP A 6 -19.38 10.78 2.51
CA ASP A 6 -20.50 11.70 2.34
C ASP A 6 -20.81 11.91 0.86
N ILE A 7 -19.77 12.08 0.02
CA ILE A 7 -19.90 12.23 -1.43
C ILE A 7 -20.57 10.99 -2.02
N PHE A 8 -20.07 9.79 -1.70
CA PHE A 8 -20.61 8.56 -2.26
C PHE A 8 -22.02 8.26 -1.75
N LYS A 9 -22.32 8.58 -0.49
CA LYS A 9 -23.67 8.47 0.08
C LYS A 9 -24.65 9.40 -0.63
N TYR A 10 -24.27 10.65 -0.88
CA TYR A 10 -25.08 11.60 -1.61
C TYR A 10 -25.34 11.12 -3.05
N MET A 11 -24.29 10.67 -3.76
CA MET A 11 -24.44 10.13 -5.12
C MET A 11 -25.35 8.91 -5.17
N ASP A 12 -25.34 8.07 -4.16
CA ASP A 12 -26.18 6.88 -4.06
C ASP A 12 -27.65 7.26 -3.87
N ILE A 13 -27.94 8.18 -2.94
CA ILE A 13 -29.28 8.70 -2.66
C ILE A 13 -29.87 9.38 -3.91
N GLU A 14 -29.09 10.15 -4.63
CA GLU A 14 -29.49 10.86 -5.85
C GLU A 14 -29.56 9.96 -7.10
N GLY A 15 -29.31 8.65 -6.96
CA GLY A 15 -29.34 7.71 -8.09
C GLY A 15 -28.27 7.95 -9.16
N LYS A 16 -27.18 8.65 -8.83
CA LYS A 16 -26.10 9.00 -9.77
C LYS A 16 -25.10 7.86 -10.01
N ILE A 17 -25.18 6.79 -9.24
CA ILE A 17 -24.25 5.68 -9.34
C ILE A 17 -24.76 4.63 -10.32
N ASP A 18 -24.09 4.51 -11.45
CA ASP A 18 -24.35 3.42 -12.39
C ASP A 18 -23.69 2.12 -11.92
N TYR A 19 -24.43 1.36 -11.12
CA TYR A 19 -23.97 0.07 -10.61
C TYR A 19 -23.68 -0.96 -11.69
N SER A 20 -24.24 -0.82 -12.90
CA SER A 20 -24.01 -1.78 -14.00
C SER A 20 -22.54 -1.76 -14.46
N LYS A 21 -21.87 -0.60 -14.36
CA LYS A 21 -20.46 -0.41 -14.71
C LYS A 21 -19.47 -0.90 -13.64
N LEU A 22 -19.95 -1.29 -12.47
CA LEU A 22 -19.12 -1.77 -11.38
C LEU A 22 -19.13 -3.28 -11.30
N ASN A 23 -17.96 -3.89 -11.16
CA ASN A 23 -17.88 -5.33 -10.86
C ASN A 23 -18.27 -5.61 -9.39
N HIS A 24 -18.51 -6.89 -9.07
CA HIS A 24 -18.95 -7.31 -7.75
C HIS A 24 -18.07 -6.79 -6.60
N LYS A 25 -16.74 -6.75 -6.79
CA LYS A 25 -15.79 -6.30 -5.77
C LYS A 25 -15.87 -4.79 -5.55
N GLN A 26 -16.06 -4.03 -6.64
CA GLN A 26 -16.26 -2.59 -6.58
C GLN A 26 -17.58 -2.22 -5.92
N LYS A 27 -18.68 -2.92 -6.26
CA LYS A 27 -19.98 -2.76 -5.60
C LYS A 27 -19.88 -3.01 -4.10
N LYS A 28 -19.23 -4.10 -3.69
CA LYS A 28 -19.00 -4.41 -2.28
C LYS A 28 -18.14 -3.35 -1.59
N ALA A 29 -17.07 -2.86 -2.24
CA ALA A 29 -16.23 -1.82 -1.67
C ALA A 29 -16.99 -0.50 -1.49
N LEU A 30 -17.77 -0.10 -2.49
CA LEU A 30 -18.58 1.11 -2.44
C LEU A 30 -19.62 1.05 -1.32
N ARG A 31 -20.42 -0.03 -1.24
CA ARG A 31 -21.37 -0.23 -0.15
C ARG A 31 -20.70 -0.17 1.21
N ASN A 32 -19.58 -0.88 1.38
CA ASN A 32 -18.83 -0.87 2.63
C ASN A 32 -18.33 0.53 3.01
N ILE A 33 -17.98 1.38 2.04
CA ILE A 33 -17.55 2.76 2.31
C ILE A 33 -18.74 3.59 2.75
N ILE A 34 -19.88 3.50 2.05
CA ILE A 34 -21.12 4.25 2.36
C ILE A 34 -21.62 3.88 3.76
N GLU A 35 -21.61 2.60 4.11
CA GLU A 35 -22.15 2.08 5.38
C GLU A 35 -21.16 2.13 6.54
N CYS A 36 -19.86 2.40 6.30
CA CYS A 36 -18.82 2.33 7.33
C CYS A 36 -19.08 3.28 8.50
N LYS A 37 -19.04 2.78 9.72
CA LYS A 37 -19.31 3.56 10.95
C LYS A 37 -20.69 4.23 10.96
N THR A 38 -21.68 3.54 10.43
CA THR A 38 -23.09 3.90 10.52
C THR A 38 -23.86 2.81 11.27
N GLU A 39 -25.12 3.07 11.60
CA GLU A 39 -26.03 2.12 12.25
C GLU A 39 -26.16 0.79 11.49
N VAL A 40 -26.09 0.83 10.17
CA VAL A 40 -26.17 -0.35 9.29
C VAL A 40 -25.08 -1.38 9.60
N MET A 41 -23.92 -0.93 10.08
CA MET A 41 -22.80 -1.81 10.46
C MET A 41 -22.92 -2.34 11.88
N GLY A 42 -23.95 -1.95 12.64
CA GLY A 42 -24.08 -2.21 14.07
C GLY A 42 -23.15 -1.33 14.92
N PHE A 43 -23.29 -1.43 16.22
CA PHE A 43 -22.53 -0.62 17.16
C PHE A 43 -22.29 -1.39 18.47
N ASN A 44 -21.34 -0.90 19.25
CA ASN A 44 -21.12 -1.26 20.64
C ASN A 44 -21.31 -0.01 21.51
N THR A 45 -21.65 -0.19 22.77
CA THR A 45 -21.82 0.90 23.74
C THR A 45 -20.87 0.72 24.90
N ASP A 46 -20.24 1.81 25.33
CA ASP A 46 -19.41 1.87 26.51
C ASP A 46 -20.09 2.80 27.51
N THR A 47 -20.45 2.29 28.68
CA THR A 47 -21.08 3.08 29.76
C THR A 47 -20.09 3.31 30.89
N CYS A 48 -19.90 4.57 31.29
CA CYS A 48 -19.06 4.93 32.43
C CYS A 48 -19.74 4.56 33.72
N GLU A 49 -19.12 3.70 34.51
CA GLU A 49 -19.68 3.25 35.84
C GLU A 49 -19.82 4.41 36.85
N CYS A 50 -18.98 5.46 36.73
CA CYS A 50 -18.99 6.59 37.63
C CYS A 50 -20.15 7.56 37.39
N CYS A 51 -20.45 7.91 36.14
CA CYS A 51 -21.43 8.96 35.83
C CYS A 51 -22.55 8.52 34.86
N GLY A 52 -22.62 7.24 34.48
CA GLY A 52 -23.64 6.69 33.60
C GLY A 52 -23.57 7.20 32.16
N HIS A 53 -22.51 7.93 31.78
CA HIS A 53 -22.36 8.42 30.41
C HIS A 53 -22.08 7.26 29.45
N THR A 54 -22.91 7.15 28.41
CA THR A 54 -22.77 6.12 27.38
C THR A 54 -22.24 6.71 26.10
N GLU A 55 -21.17 6.12 25.55
CA GLU A 55 -20.64 6.40 24.20
C GLU A 55 -21.05 5.27 23.26
N ILE A 56 -21.48 5.64 22.03
CA ILE A 56 -21.82 4.69 20.98
C ILE A 56 -20.64 4.60 20.00
N HIS A 57 -20.19 3.39 19.73
CA HIS A 57 -19.08 3.10 18.81
C HIS A 57 -19.57 2.27 17.63
N TYR A 58 -19.82 2.90 16.50
CA TYR A 58 -20.24 2.23 15.29
C TYR A 58 -19.13 1.35 14.70
N ASN A 59 -19.49 0.17 14.22
CA ASN A 59 -18.57 -0.81 13.67
C ASN A 59 -17.93 -0.35 12.36
N SER A 60 -16.67 -0.74 12.16
CA SER A 60 -15.90 -0.48 10.93
C SER A 60 -16.15 -1.55 9.87
N CYS A 61 -16.22 -1.15 8.60
CA CYS A 61 -16.39 -2.09 7.48
C CYS A 61 -15.15 -2.96 7.18
N LYS A 62 -13.98 -2.65 7.75
CA LYS A 62 -12.69 -3.33 7.56
C LYS A 62 -12.28 -3.49 6.08
N ASN A 63 -12.85 -2.69 5.19
CA ASN A 63 -12.49 -2.72 3.77
C ASN A 63 -11.16 -1.98 3.54
N PRO A 64 -10.17 -2.59 2.86
CA PRO A 64 -8.86 -1.98 2.64
C PRO A 64 -8.88 -0.72 1.75
N ASN A 65 -10.02 -0.43 1.10
CA ASN A 65 -10.20 0.77 0.30
C ASN A 65 -11.00 1.86 1.04
N CYS A 66 -11.46 1.62 2.27
CA CYS A 66 -12.28 2.58 3.00
C CYS A 66 -11.43 3.71 3.59
N PRO A 67 -11.80 5.00 3.37
CA PRO A 67 -11.08 6.13 3.94
C PRO A 67 -11.41 6.39 5.41
N GLU A 68 -12.50 5.79 5.95
CA GLU A 68 -13.00 6.04 7.30
C GLU A 68 -12.41 5.09 8.35
N CYS A 69 -11.93 3.91 7.92
CA CYS A 69 -11.40 2.92 8.83
C CYS A 69 -10.01 2.43 8.40
N GLY A 70 -9.42 1.48 9.13
CA GLY A 70 -8.11 0.91 8.83
C GLY A 70 -6.93 1.61 9.51
N ALA A 71 -7.16 2.67 10.29
CA ALA A 71 -6.09 3.34 11.03
C ALA A 71 -5.49 2.43 12.11
N VAL A 72 -6.35 1.74 12.88
CA VAL A 72 -5.93 0.77 13.91
C VAL A 72 -5.18 -0.40 13.28
N ASP A 73 -5.74 -1.02 12.24
CA ASP A 73 -5.10 -2.14 11.53
C ASP A 73 -3.73 -1.76 10.97
N LYS A 74 -3.59 -0.53 10.50
CA LYS A 74 -2.31 0.02 10.03
C LYS A 74 -1.28 0.10 11.15
N GLU A 75 -1.63 0.64 12.32
CA GLU A 75 -0.69 0.76 13.44
C GLU A 75 -0.32 -0.63 14.00
N ILE A 76 -1.28 -1.55 14.14
CA ILE A 76 -1.02 -2.95 14.51
C ILE A 76 -0.06 -3.60 13.50
N TRP A 77 -0.28 -3.39 12.20
CA TRP A 77 0.61 -3.91 11.17
C TRP A 77 2.03 -3.32 11.29
N ILE A 78 2.14 -2.02 11.56
CA ILE A 78 3.43 -1.34 11.80
C ILE A 78 4.16 -2.01 12.95
N HIS A 79 3.53 -2.15 14.11
CA HIS A 79 4.11 -2.81 15.28
C HIS A 79 4.53 -4.25 14.99
N LYS A 80 3.70 -5.02 14.24
CA LYS A 80 4.07 -6.37 13.79
C LYS A 80 5.34 -6.37 12.92
N GLN A 81 5.50 -5.41 12.02
CA GLN A 81 6.68 -5.35 11.14
C GLN A 81 7.94 -4.84 11.85
N GLU A 82 7.80 -3.99 12.88
CA GLU A 82 8.94 -3.52 13.69
C GLU A 82 9.74 -4.68 14.27
N ARG A 83 9.07 -5.76 14.65
CA ARG A 83 9.72 -6.99 15.13
C ARG A 83 10.65 -7.65 14.12
N PHE A 84 10.47 -7.43 12.84
CA PHE A 84 11.28 -8.04 11.78
C PHE A 84 12.30 -7.08 11.19
N THR A 85 12.50 -5.93 11.83
CA THR A 85 13.53 -4.98 11.41
C THR A 85 14.92 -5.41 11.91
N LEU A 86 15.93 -5.04 11.13
CA LEU A 86 17.34 -5.29 11.41
C LEU A 86 18.08 -3.97 11.63
N ASN A 87 19.15 -3.99 12.40
CA ASN A 87 20.01 -2.82 12.61
C ASN A 87 20.95 -2.59 11.41
N VAL A 88 20.38 -2.35 10.24
CA VAL A 88 21.08 -2.10 8.98
C VAL A 88 20.44 -0.91 8.25
N ASN A 89 21.13 -0.38 7.25
CA ASN A 89 20.51 0.59 6.33
C ASN A 89 19.40 -0.08 5.53
N TYR A 90 18.40 0.70 5.11
CA TYR A 90 17.32 0.21 4.24
C TYR A 90 17.23 1.05 2.98
N PHE A 91 16.97 0.38 1.87
CA PHE A 91 16.76 1.01 0.58
C PHE A 91 15.29 0.94 0.19
N HIS A 92 14.78 2.05 -0.30
CA HIS A 92 13.46 2.10 -0.92
C HIS A 92 13.63 2.10 -2.43
N VAL A 93 13.16 1.06 -3.08
CA VAL A 93 13.19 0.89 -4.54
C VAL A 93 11.77 0.95 -5.07
N VAL A 94 11.55 1.70 -6.15
CA VAL A 94 10.25 1.79 -6.81
C VAL A 94 10.38 1.30 -8.24
N PHE A 95 9.52 0.37 -8.62
CA PHE A 95 9.39 -0.13 -9.98
C PHE A 95 8.10 0.40 -10.58
N THR A 96 8.20 1.15 -11.65
CA THR A 96 7.05 1.73 -12.36
C THR A 96 7.00 1.18 -13.78
N ILE A 97 5.79 0.89 -14.26
CA ILE A 97 5.55 0.52 -15.66
C ILE A 97 5.04 1.75 -16.45
N PRO A 98 5.33 1.84 -17.75
CA PRO A 98 4.81 2.91 -18.60
C PRO A 98 3.29 2.94 -18.68
N ASN A 99 2.73 4.13 -18.90
CA ASN A 99 1.28 4.35 -18.97
C ASN A 99 0.62 3.66 -20.19
N GLU A 100 1.39 3.37 -21.23
CA GLU A 100 0.93 2.59 -22.38
C GLU A 100 0.45 1.19 -21.98
N LEU A 101 0.98 0.62 -20.90
CA LEU A 101 0.55 -0.67 -20.36
C LEU A 101 -0.73 -0.57 -19.52
N ASN A 102 -1.25 0.63 -19.26
CA ASN A 102 -2.45 0.81 -18.44
C ASN A 102 -3.68 0.13 -19.05
N ILE A 103 -3.78 0.10 -20.38
CA ILE A 103 -4.87 -0.61 -21.07
C ILE A 103 -4.86 -2.11 -20.72
N LEU A 104 -3.69 -2.74 -20.69
CA LEU A 104 -3.53 -4.14 -20.29
C LEU A 104 -3.87 -4.34 -18.80
N CYS A 105 -3.53 -3.36 -17.96
CA CYS A 105 -3.89 -3.39 -16.54
C CYS A 105 -5.40 -3.28 -16.31
N LEU A 106 -6.13 -2.56 -17.17
CA LEU A 106 -7.59 -2.49 -17.11
C LEU A 106 -8.26 -3.78 -17.62
N MET A 107 -7.69 -4.39 -18.66
CA MET A 107 -8.19 -5.63 -19.25
C MET A 107 -7.96 -6.85 -18.35
N ASP A 108 -6.77 -6.98 -17.77
CA ASP A 108 -6.42 -8.05 -16.83
C ASP A 108 -5.58 -7.54 -15.66
N PRO A 109 -6.21 -6.88 -14.69
CA PRO A 109 -5.49 -6.34 -13.54
C PRO A 109 -4.81 -7.43 -12.70
N LYS A 110 -5.42 -8.63 -12.60
CA LYS A 110 -4.87 -9.74 -11.82
C LYS A 110 -3.55 -10.24 -12.41
N PHE A 111 -3.52 -10.42 -13.72
CA PHE A 111 -2.31 -10.83 -14.44
C PHE A 111 -1.23 -9.74 -14.35
N MET A 112 -1.55 -8.51 -14.75
CA MET A 112 -0.57 -7.43 -14.85
C MET A 112 0.06 -7.06 -13.51
N TYR A 113 -0.74 -7.01 -12.43
CA TYR A 113 -0.21 -6.74 -11.10
C TYR A 113 0.60 -7.92 -10.54
N LYS A 114 0.22 -9.17 -10.88
CA LYS A 114 1.05 -10.34 -10.56
C LYS A 114 2.38 -10.28 -11.28
N ALA A 115 2.38 -10.00 -12.60
CA ALA A 115 3.58 -9.84 -13.40
C ALA A 115 4.50 -8.74 -12.82
N LEU A 116 3.93 -7.61 -12.39
CA LEU A 116 4.67 -6.52 -11.78
C LEU A 116 5.39 -6.95 -10.48
N PHE A 117 4.72 -7.73 -9.62
CA PHE A 117 5.35 -8.31 -8.44
C PHE A 117 6.46 -9.32 -8.78
N ASP A 118 6.14 -10.27 -9.64
CA ASP A 118 7.03 -11.40 -9.90
C ASP A 118 8.30 -10.93 -10.61
N VAL A 119 8.16 -10.13 -11.65
CA VAL A 119 9.30 -9.64 -12.44
C VAL A 119 10.16 -8.64 -11.66
N SER A 120 9.56 -7.72 -10.90
CA SER A 120 10.35 -6.81 -10.08
C SER A 120 11.12 -7.56 -8.97
N ALA A 121 10.49 -8.56 -8.35
CA ALA A 121 11.12 -9.40 -7.35
C ALA A 121 12.24 -10.27 -7.93
N GLU A 122 12.04 -10.85 -9.12
CA GLU A 122 13.06 -11.62 -9.81
C GLU A 122 14.26 -10.76 -10.18
N THR A 123 14.01 -9.58 -10.77
CA THR A 123 15.05 -8.63 -11.17
C THR A 123 15.98 -8.28 -9.99
N ILE A 124 15.42 -7.92 -8.86
CA ILE A 124 16.23 -7.49 -7.71
C ILE A 124 16.97 -8.67 -7.05
N LYS A 125 16.35 -9.86 -7.02
CA LYS A 125 16.98 -11.10 -6.52
C LYS A 125 18.15 -11.53 -7.38
N GLU A 126 18.00 -11.48 -8.70
CA GLU A 126 19.05 -11.86 -9.66
C GLU A 126 20.27 -10.96 -9.52
N LEU A 127 20.08 -9.65 -9.61
CA LEU A 127 21.17 -8.69 -9.47
C LEU A 127 21.83 -8.74 -8.08
N SER A 128 21.06 -9.03 -7.03
CA SER A 128 21.63 -9.13 -5.67
C SER A 128 22.50 -10.36 -5.48
N LYS A 129 22.24 -11.45 -6.21
CA LYS A 129 23.07 -12.68 -6.16
C LYS A 129 24.39 -12.53 -6.90
N ASP A 130 24.45 -11.63 -7.87
CA ASP A 130 25.67 -11.38 -8.63
C ASP A 130 26.77 -10.83 -7.71
N LYS A 131 27.94 -11.51 -7.74
CA LYS A 131 29.12 -11.14 -6.93
C LYS A 131 29.65 -9.73 -7.27
N LYS A 132 29.40 -9.25 -8.49
CA LYS A 132 29.73 -7.88 -8.94
C LYS A 132 29.04 -6.82 -8.10
N TYR A 133 27.83 -7.11 -7.57
CA TYR A 133 27.04 -6.18 -6.77
C TYR A 133 27.07 -6.55 -5.28
N LEU A 134 26.14 -7.37 -4.81
CA LEU A 134 26.06 -7.79 -3.42
C LEU A 134 26.63 -9.19 -3.21
N GLY A 135 26.36 -10.14 -4.11
CA GLY A 135 26.76 -11.54 -3.98
C GLY A 135 26.05 -12.25 -2.84
N ALA A 136 24.78 -11.93 -2.57
CA ALA A 136 24.02 -12.50 -1.47
C ALA A 136 22.52 -12.61 -1.78
N LYS A 137 21.86 -13.53 -1.08
CA LYS A 137 20.39 -13.68 -1.12
C LYS A 137 19.75 -12.66 -0.18
N ILE A 138 18.89 -11.80 -0.73
CA ILE A 138 18.23 -10.74 0.01
C ILE A 138 16.83 -11.14 0.49
N GLY A 139 16.29 -10.39 1.45
CA GLY A 139 14.87 -10.37 1.79
C GLY A 139 14.31 -8.96 1.63
N PHE A 140 13.06 -8.83 1.25
CA PHE A 140 12.40 -7.52 1.08
C PHE A 140 10.89 -7.62 1.17
N THR A 141 10.26 -6.49 1.41
CA THR A 141 8.80 -6.35 1.39
C THR A 141 8.42 -5.46 0.21
N SER A 142 7.46 -5.93 -0.59
CA SER A 142 6.90 -5.24 -1.74
C SER A 142 5.46 -4.85 -1.50
N VAL A 143 5.06 -3.65 -1.89
CA VAL A 143 3.71 -3.12 -1.79
C VAL A 143 3.27 -2.54 -3.13
N LEU A 144 2.13 -3.01 -3.63
CA LEU A 144 1.53 -2.49 -4.86
C LEU A 144 0.74 -1.21 -4.58
N HIS A 145 0.97 -0.19 -5.39
CA HIS A 145 0.08 0.94 -5.58
C HIS A 145 -0.36 0.99 -7.04
N THR A 146 -1.61 1.41 -7.27
CA THR A 146 -2.18 1.49 -8.61
C THR A 146 -2.50 2.92 -9.02
N TRP A 147 -2.28 3.90 -8.14
CA TRP A 147 -2.69 5.31 -8.34
C TRP A 147 -1.54 6.29 -8.37
N GLY A 148 -1.67 7.31 -9.21
CA GLY A 148 -0.93 8.56 -9.15
C GLY A 148 -1.53 9.55 -8.14
N GLN A 149 -0.90 10.69 -7.95
CA GLN A 149 -1.38 11.72 -7.01
C GLN A 149 -2.73 12.32 -7.43
N ASN A 150 -3.02 12.34 -8.72
CA ASN A 150 -4.26 12.84 -9.34
C ASN A 150 -5.31 11.74 -9.57
N LEU A 151 -5.19 10.60 -8.88
CA LEU A 151 -6.05 9.41 -9.05
C LEU A 151 -6.02 8.78 -10.46
N SER A 152 -5.01 9.08 -11.29
CA SER A 152 -4.78 8.34 -12.53
C SER A 152 -4.28 6.93 -12.26
N LEU A 153 -4.53 6.00 -13.18
CA LEU A 153 -3.95 4.66 -13.12
C LEU A 153 -2.43 4.73 -13.31
N HIS A 154 -1.69 4.33 -12.30
CA HIS A 154 -0.24 4.39 -12.26
C HIS A 154 0.34 3.22 -11.43
N PRO A 155 0.28 1.98 -11.96
CA PRO A 155 0.73 0.81 -11.21
C PRO A 155 2.24 0.85 -10.97
N HIS A 156 2.61 0.69 -9.70
CA HIS A 156 4.01 0.65 -9.29
C HIS A 156 4.19 -0.15 -8.01
N ILE A 157 5.38 -0.70 -7.82
CA ILE A 157 5.77 -1.45 -6.62
C ILE A 157 6.73 -0.61 -5.79
N HIS A 158 6.38 -0.41 -4.54
CA HIS A 158 7.32 0.04 -3.51
C HIS A 158 7.99 -1.17 -2.87
N MET A 159 9.31 -1.23 -2.92
CA MET A 159 10.11 -2.24 -2.25
C MET A 159 10.93 -1.64 -1.13
N ILE A 160 10.93 -2.29 0.04
CA ILE A 160 11.85 -1.98 1.13
C ILE A 160 12.80 -3.14 1.32
N VAL A 161 14.08 -2.86 1.13
CA VAL A 161 15.15 -3.85 1.11
C VAL A 161 16.15 -3.54 2.22
N PRO A 162 16.36 -4.44 3.20
CA PRO A 162 17.49 -4.34 4.12
C PRO A 162 18.82 -4.29 3.38
N GLY A 163 19.74 -3.48 3.85
CA GLY A 163 21.04 -3.23 3.22
C GLY A 163 22.04 -4.36 3.42
N GLY A 164 21.68 -5.55 2.99
CA GLY A 164 22.53 -6.75 3.04
C GLY A 164 21.76 -8.00 2.69
N GLY A 165 22.43 -9.14 2.79
CA GLY A 165 21.86 -10.44 2.48
C GLY A 165 22.69 -11.58 3.03
N ILE A 166 22.21 -12.80 2.83
CA ILE A 166 22.90 -14.04 3.23
C ILE A 166 23.71 -14.55 2.03
N ASP A 167 25.03 -14.67 2.20
CA ASP A 167 25.93 -15.20 1.18
C ASP A 167 25.81 -16.73 1.01
N SER A 168 26.63 -17.30 0.14
CA SER A 168 26.66 -18.75 -0.11
C SER A 168 27.10 -19.57 1.11
N ASN A 169 27.80 -18.96 2.07
CA ASN A 169 28.30 -19.60 3.28
C ASN A 169 27.34 -19.43 4.48
N GLY A 170 26.13 -18.87 4.24
CA GLY A 170 25.15 -18.60 5.30
C GLY A 170 25.48 -17.39 6.16
N LYS A 171 26.50 -16.59 5.83
CA LYS A 171 26.91 -15.42 6.59
C LYS A 171 26.22 -14.15 6.07
N TRP A 172 25.98 -13.21 6.99
CA TRP A 172 25.46 -11.88 6.62
C TRP A 172 26.53 -11.06 5.90
N LYS A 173 26.18 -10.50 4.74
CA LYS A 173 27.00 -9.60 3.95
C LYS A 173 26.31 -8.25 3.82
N ASN A 174 26.95 -7.18 4.29
CA ASN A 174 26.42 -5.83 4.18
C ASN A 174 26.53 -5.31 2.74
N SER A 175 25.53 -4.53 2.32
CA SER A 175 25.63 -3.69 1.12
C SER A 175 26.57 -2.49 1.34
N LYS A 176 27.00 -1.85 0.25
CA LYS A 176 27.73 -0.58 0.35
C LYS A 176 26.85 0.48 1.01
N LYS A 177 27.42 1.33 1.91
CA LYS A 177 26.65 2.26 2.76
C LYS A 177 25.67 3.18 2.03
N LYS A 178 25.98 3.60 0.80
CA LYS A 178 25.18 4.58 0.04
C LYS A 178 24.55 4.02 -1.23
N PHE A 179 24.79 2.73 -1.54
CA PHE A 179 24.47 2.16 -2.83
C PHE A 179 24.04 0.70 -2.69
N PHE A 180 22.90 0.36 -3.29
CA PHE A 180 22.40 -1.03 -3.29
C PHE A 180 22.69 -1.71 -4.64
N LEU A 181 22.06 -1.23 -5.72
CA LEU A 181 22.20 -1.73 -7.08
C LEU A 181 22.20 -0.56 -8.08
N PRO A 182 22.88 -0.67 -9.24
CA PRO A 182 22.87 0.38 -10.27
C PRO A 182 21.47 0.54 -10.88
N VAL A 183 20.83 1.69 -10.68
CA VAL A 183 19.47 1.95 -11.14
C VAL A 183 19.27 1.69 -12.64
N LYS A 184 20.22 2.12 -13.48
CA LYS A 184 20.16 1.88 -14.94
C LYS A 184 20.17 0.40 -15.31
N VAL A 185 20.94 -0.42 -14.58
CA VAL A 185 21.00 -1.87 -14.81
C VAL A 185 19.68 -2.53 -14.34
N VAL A 186 19.19 -2.15 -13.17
CA VAL A 186 17.90 -2.63 -12.64
C VAL A 186 16.78 -2.30 -13.64
N SER A 187 16.73 -1.05 -14.13
CA SER A 187 15.71 -0.60 -15.07
C SER A 187 15.73 -1.37 -16.40
N LYS A 188 16.91 -1.53 -17.01
CA LYS A 188 17.05 -2.27 -18.26
C LYS A 188 16.65 -3.74 -18.12
N LEU A 189 17.09 -4.40 -17.06
CA LEU A 189 16.76 -5.81 -16.80
C LEU A 189 15.26 -5.98 -16.51
N PHE A 190 14.69 -5.09 -15.69
CA PHE A 190 13.26 -5.10 -15.38
C PHE A 190 12.42 -4.91 -16.65
N LYS A 191 12.73 -3.91 -17.49
CA LYS A 191 12.05 -3.65 -18.76
C LYS A 191 12.04 -4.90 -19.65
N GLY A 192 13.22 -5.47 -19.93
CA GLY A 192 13.34 -6.64 -20.77
C GLY A 192 12.56 -7.84 -20.28
N LYS A 193 12.70 -8.17 -18.98
CA LYS A 193 11.96 -9.27 -18.35
C LYS A 193 10.46 -9.04 -18.35
N PHE A 194 9.99 -7.83 -18.02
CA PHE A 194 8.57 -7.53 -17.93
C PHE A 194 7.88 -7.62 -19.29
N LEU A 195 8.46 -7.03 -20.33
CA LEU A 195 7.91 -7.08 -21.68
C LEU A 195 7.93 -8.49 -22.25
N SER A 196 9.04 -9.24 -22.07
CA SER A 196 9.13 -10.64 -22.47
C SER A 196 8.09 -11.51 -21.74
N TYR A 197 7.93 -11.33 -20.42
CA TYR A 197 6.93 -12.06 -19.63
C TYR A 197 5.51 -11.74 -20.11
N THR A 198 5.21 -10.45 -20.32
CA THR A 198 3.89 -9.98 -20.78
C THR A 198 3.59 -10.51 -22.18
N LYS A 199 4.53 -10.40 -23.12
CA LYS A 199 4.37 -10.90 -24.49
C LYS A 199 4.07 -12.40 -24.53
N LYS A 200 4.75 -13.18 -23.68
CA LYS A 200 4.60 -14.64 -23.63
C LYS A 200 3.32 -15.11 -22.94
N ASN A 201 2.85 -14.41 -21.90
CA ASN A 201 1.87 -14.96 -20.96
C ASN A 201 0.55 -14.17 -20.87
N PHE A 202 0.47 -12.96 -21.46
CA PHE A 202 -0.78 -12.22 -21.48
C PHE A 202 -1.77 -12.89 -22.44
N ASP A 203 -3.02 -13.03 -22.00
CA ASP A 203 -4.06 -13.58 -22.85
C ASP A 203 -4.49 -12.54 -23.90
N GLN A 204 -3.90 -12.67 -25.09
CA GLN A 204 -4.09 -11.72 -26.18
C GLN A 204 -5.54 -11.71 -26.71
N ARG A 205 -6.35 -12.75 -26.45
CA ARG A 205 -7.78 -12.75 -26.80
C ARG A 205 -8.57 -11.66 -26.10
N LYS A 206 -8.03 -11.06 -25.02
CA LYS A 206 -8.60 -9.90 -24.33
C LYS A 206 -8.41 -8.59 -25.10
N ILE A 207 -7.48 -8.57 -26.03
CA ILE A 207 -7.28 -7.46 -26.98
C ILE A 207 -7.93 -7.84 -28.30
N LYS A 208 -8.77 -6.96 -28.83
CA LYS A 208 -9.46 -7.21 -30.11
C LYS A 208 -8.53 -7.16 -31.33
N ASP A 209 -7.41 -6.47 -31.21
CA ASP A 209 -6.47 -6.21 -32.25
C ASP A 209 -5.04 -6.62 -31.82
N GLU A 210 -4.49 -7.63 -32.48
CA GLU A 210 -3.14 -8.14 -32.22
C GLU A 210 -2.06 -7.10 -32.58
N GLU A 211 -2.31 -6.30 -33.61
CA GLU A 211 -1.40 -5.20 -33.99
C GLU A 211 -1.32 -4.16 -32.88
N GLN A 212 -2.44 -3.81 -32.26
CA GLN A 212 -2.50 -2.93 -31.10
C GLN A 212 -1.61 -3.45 -29.95
N PHE A 213 -1.70 -4.75 -29.64
CA PHE A 213 -0.87 -5.35 -28.60
C PHE A 213 0.63 -5.22 -28.94
N GLN A 214 1.01 -5.57 -30.16
CA GLN A 214 2.41 -5.48 -30.59
C GLN A 214 2.92 -4.04 -30.59
N ASN A 215 2.09 -3.07 -30.99
CA ASN A 215 2.41 -1.64 -30.96
C ASN A 215 2.64 -1.14 -29.53
N ILE A 216 1.81 -1.56 -28.56
CA ILE A 216 2.00 -1.25 -27.13
C ILE A 216 3.37 -1.78 -26.66
N ILE A 217 3.67 -3.04 -26.94
CA ILE A 217 4.94 -3.68 -26.54
C ILE A 217 6.14 -2.95 -27.15
N ASN A 218 6.10 -2.65 -28.45
CA ASN A 218 7.17 -1.96 -29.18
C ASN A 218 7.39 -0.54 -28.62
N THR A 219 6.32 0.21 -28.38
CA THR A 219 6.38 1.55 -27.78
C THR A 219 7.00 1.49 -26.38
N CYS A 220 6.62 0.50 -25.57
CA CYS A 220 7.23 0.32 -24.25
C CYS A 220 8.70 -0.10 -24.32
N TYR A 221 9.09 -0.81 -25.38
CA TYR A 221 10.49 -1.21 -25.60
C TYR A 221 11.39 -0.02 -25.95
N SER A 222 10.89 0.93 -26.74
CA SER A 222 11.65 2.13 -27.16
C SER A 222 11.87 3.13 -26.03
N LYS A 223 11.03 3.12 -24.97
CA LYS A 223 11.10 4.06 -23.85
C LYS A 223 12.07 3.63 -22.76
N ASP A 224 12.65 4.58 -22.06
CA ASP A 224 13.34 4.34 -20.80
C ASP A 224 12.32 4.15 -19.68
N TRP A 225 12.51 3.07 -18.90
CA TRP A 225 11.65 2.79 -17.75
C TRP A 225 12.22 3.40 -16.48
N VAL A 226 11.33 3.87 -15.60
CA VAL A 226 11.73 4.50 -14.35
C VAL A 226 11.79 3.45 -13.24
N VAL A 227 13.01 3.17 -12.78
CA VAL A 227 13.26 2.57 -11.48
C VAL A 227 13.91 3.62 -10.61
N TYR A 228 13.37 3.83 -9.43
CA TYR A 228 13.86 4.85 -8.51
C TYR A 228 14.39 4.19 -7.23
N THR A 229 15.56 4.61 -6.78
CA THR A 229 16.12 4.18 -5.48
C THR A 229 16.39 5.41 -4.62
N LYS A 230 15.72 5.48 -3.49
CA LYS A 230 15.92 6.56 -2.52
C LYS A 230 17.18 6.35 -1.68
N LYS A 231 17.79 7.45 -1.23
CA LYS A 231 18.90 7.40 -0.26
C LYS A 231 18.54 6.51 0.93
N PRO A 232 19.50 5.74 1.48
CA PRO A 232 19.22 4.78 2.53
C PRO A 232 18.64 5.45 3.79
N MET A 233 17.64 4.78 4.36
CA MET A 233 17.08 5.14 5.65
C MET A 233 17.90 4.48 6.76
N LYS A 234 18.36 5.28 7.72
CA LYS A 234 19.29 4.82 8.76
C LYS A 234 18.61 4.15 9.96
N SER A 235 17.30 4.31 10.15
CA SER A 235 16.59 3.84 11.34
C SER A 235 15.48 2.85 10.97
N ALA A 236 15.48 1.69 11.61
CA ALA A 236 14.46 0.67 11.50
C ALA A 236 13.04 1.23 11.76
N LYS A 237 12.88 2.05 12.80
CA LYS A 237 11.61 2.71 13.15
C LYS A 237 11.10 3.63 12.04
N HIS A 238 11.98 4.41 11.40
CA HIS A 238 11.61 5.25 10.25
C HIS A 238 11.19 4.40 9.04
N VAL A 239 11.83 3.26 8.83
CA VAL A 239 11.50 2.34 7.74
C VAL A 239 10.10 1.77 7.87
N VAL A 240 9.71 1.32 9.06
CA VAL A 240 8.40 0.70 9.27
C VAL A 240 7.28 1.75 9.25
N LYS A 241 7.47 2.91 9.89
CA LYS A 241 6.55 4.04 9.74
C LYS A 241 6.40 4.48 8.28
N TYR A 242 7.50 4.46 7.54
CA TYR A 242 7.50 4.74 6.11
C TYR A 242 6.72 3.67 5.32
N LEU A 243 6.94 2.38 5.60
CA LEU A 243 6.16 1.27 5.03
C LEU A 243 4.68 1.39 5.35
N GLY A 244 4.31 1.70 6.58
CA GLY A 244 2.92 1.87 7.01
C GLY A 244 2.17 2.94 6.18
N ARG A 245 2.90 3.97 5.70
CA ARG A 245 2.32 4.97 4.79
C ARG A 245 1.93 4.40 3.43
N TYR A 246 2.51 3.28 3.00
CA TYR A 246 2.25 2.66 1.70
C TYR A 246 1.33 1.44 1.81
N THR A 247 1.46 0.65 2.88
CA THR A 247 0.75 -0.63 3.02
C THR A 247 -0.76 -0.47 3.20
N HIS A 248 -1.17 0.51 4.02
CA HIS A 248 -2.58 0.81 4.30
C HIS A 248 -3.06 2.10 3.61
N ARG A 249 -2.30 2.57 2.61
CA ARG A 249 -2.70 3.75 1.86
C ARG A 249 -3.81 3.39 0.88
N ILE A 250 -4.88 4.17 0.94
CA ILE A 250 -5.95 4.24 -0.05
C ILE A 250 -5.56 5.22 -1.16
N ALA A 251 -6.29 5.20 -2.26
CA ALA A 251 -6.01 6.06 -3.42
C ALA A 251 -5.99 7.55 -3.06
N ILE A 252 -6.92 7.97 -2.21
CA ILE A 252 -7.01 9.33 -1.68
C ILE A 252 -7.58 9.31 -0.26
N SER A 253 -7.10 10.17 0.63
CA SER A 253 -7.63 10.36 2.00
C SER A 253 -8.59 11.53 2.06
N ASN A 254 -9.50 11.52 3.05
CA ASN A 254 -10.44 12.62 3.30
C ASN A 254 -9.72 13.97 3.45
N ALA A 255 -8.56 14.02 4.10
CA ALA A 255 -7.79 15.25 4.29
C ALA A 255 -7.36 15.94 2.97
N ARG A 256 -7.44 15.25 1.84
CA ARG A 256 -7.14 15.82 0.53
C ARG A 256 -8.38 16.42 -0.15
N ILE A 257 -9.59 16.06 0.29
CA ILE A 257 -10.83 16.64 -0.22
C ILE A 257 -10.92 18.07 0.30
N LYS A 258 -11.13 19.01 -0.61
CA LYS A 258 -11.24 20.44 -0.32
C LYS A 258 -12.69 20.89 -0.32
N LYS A 259 -13.45 20.41 -1.32
CA LYS A 259 -14.78 20.92 -1.60
C LYS A 259 -15.59 19.87 -2.37
N TYR A 260 -16.90 19.84 -2.12
CA TYR A 260 -17.88 19.15 -2.94
C TYR A 260 -19.07 20.08 -3.15
N GLU A 261 -19.24 20.60 -4.34
CA GLU A 261 -20.29 21.53 -4.74
C GLU A 261 -20.62 21.30 -6.21
N ASP A 262 -21.85 21.55 -6.61
CA ASP A 262 -22.33 21.45 -8.00
C ASP A 262 -21.97 20.13 -8.67
N ASN A 263 -22.05 19.02 -7.92
CA ASN A 263 -21.66 17.66 -8.36
C ASN A 263 -20.18 17.53 -8.73
N LYS A 264 -19.32 18.43 -8.23
CA LYS A 264 -17.88 18.44 -8.48
C LYS A 264 -17.10 18.24 -7.19
N VAL A 265 -16.09 17.37 -7.27
CA VAL A 265 -15.16 17.10 -6.18
C VAL A 265 -13.84 17.78 -6.46
N THR A 266 -13.46 18.71 -5.60
CA THR A 266 -12.13 19.36 -5.64
C THR A 266 -11.24 18.76 -4.58
N PHE A 267 -10.04 18.34 -4.97
CA PHE A 267 -9.05 17.76 -4.08
C PHE A 267 -7.62 18.21 -4.39
N SER A 268 -6.78 18.23 -3.36
CA SER A 268 -5.38 18.59 -3.51
C SER A 268 -4.54 17.40 -3.97
N TYR A 269 -3.56 17.65 -4.85
CA TYR A 269 -2.57 16.67 -5.28
C TYR A 269 -1.18 17.31 -5.39
N LYS A 270 -0.16 16.47 -5.26
CA LYS A 270 1.23 16.88 -5.43
C LYS A 270 1.67 16.64 -6.86
N ASP A 271 2.04 17.70 -7.56
CA ASP A 271 2.58 17.62 -8.91
C ASP A 271 4.10 17.43 -8.86
N TYR A 272 4.55 16.22 -9.20
CA TYR A 272 5.97 15.88 -9.21
C TYR A 272 6.72 16.46 -10.42
N SER A 273 6.01 16.81 -11.49
CA SER A 273 6.57 17.42 -12.69
C SER A 273 6.81 18.93 -12.51
N ASP A 274 6.06 19.55 -11.61
CA ASP A 274 6.18 20.96 -11.27
C ASP A 274 6.74 21.14 -9.86
N HIS A 275 8.01 20.84 -9.70
CA HIS A 275 8.81 21.06 -8.46
C HIS A 275 8.12 20.59 -7.16
N ASN A 276 7.26 19.58 -7.23
CA ASN A 276 6.48 19.06 -6.11
C ASN A 276 5.43 20.04 -5.55
N GLN A 277 4.95 20.99 -6.32
CA GLN A 277 3.91 21.92 -5.88
C GLN A 277 2.61 21.19 -5.55
N ILE A 278 1.88 21.73 -4.58
CA ILE A 278 0.54 21.26 -4.25
C ILE A 278 -0.43 22.04 -5.13
N LYS A 279 -1.16 21.31 -5.97
CA LYS A 279 -2.19 21.83 -6.85
C LYS A 279 -3.56 21.26 -6.47
N GLU A 280 -4.61 21.86 -6.99
CA GLU A 280 -5.97 21.36 -6.86
C GLU A 280 -6.47 20.82 -8.20
N MET A 281 -7.32 19.80 -8.13
CA MET A 281 -8.00 19.22 -9.28
C MET A 281 -9.48 19.11 -8.95
N THR A 282 -10.31 19.55 -9.87
CA THR A 282 -11.77 19.42 -9.80
C THR A 282 -12.23 18.40 -10.84
N LEU A 283 -13.04 17.45 -10.41
CA LEU A 283 -13.63 16.41 -11.25
C LEU A 283 -15.14 16.37 -11.01
N GLU A 284 -15.92 16.01 -12.04
CA GLU A 284 -17.30 15.57 -11.86
C GLU A 284 -17.32 14.39 -10.88
N ASP A 285 -18.34 14.30 -10.03
CA ASP A 285 -18.44 13.29 -8.98
C ASP A 285 -18.43 11.86 -9.55
N THR A 286 -19.06 11.64 -10.70
CA THR A 286 -19.06 10.36 -11.42
C THR A 286 -17.66 9.97 -11.91
N GLU A 287 -16.86 10.93 -12.41
CA GLU A 287 -15.46 10.68 -12.79
C GLU A 287 -14.57 10.46 -11.58
N PHE A 288 -14.81 11.17 -10.48
CA PHE A 288 -14.12 10.93 -9.21
C PHE A 288 -14.39 9.52 -8.70
N LEU A 289 -15.65 9.09 -8.66
CA LEU A 289 -16.04 7.73 -8.30
C LEU A 289 -15.40 6.69 -9.23
N ARG A 290 -15.44 6.90 -10.54
CA ARG A 290 -14.82 6.01 -11.53
C ARG A 290 -13.33 5.84 -11.27
N ARG A 291 -12.60 6.95 -11.06
CA ARG A 291 -11.16 6.89 -10.72
C ARG A 291 -10.95 6.18 -9.40
N TYR A 292 -11.74 6.44 -8.39
CA TYR A 292 -11.62 5.79 -7.09
C TYR A 292 -11.81 4.27 -7.20
N MET A 293 -12.87 3.84 -7.89
CA MET A 293 -13.21 2.42 -8.04
C MET A 293 -12.21 1.66 -8.91
N MET A 294 -11.51 2.30 -9.81
CA MET A 294 -10.44 1.72 -10.64
C MET A 294 -9.29 1.16 -9.78
N HIS A 295 -9.11 1.65 -8.56
CA HIS A 295 -8.06 1.24 -7.64
C HIS A 295 -8.47 0.12 -6.67
N VAL A 296 -9.72 -0.33 -6.75
CA VAL A 296 -10.18 -1.52 -6.02
C VAL A 296 -9.56 -2.76 -6.65
N LEU A 297 -8.70 -3.43 -5.88
CA LEU A 297 -7.95 -4.59 -6.38
C LEU A 297 -8.85 -5.82 -6.62
N PRO A 298 -8.45 -6.72 -7.52
CA PRO A 298 -9.16 -7.97 -7.76
C PRO A 298 -9.36 -8.80 -6.49
N SER A 299 -10.36 -9.68 -6.50
CA SER A 299 -10.65 -10.56 -5.36
C SER A 299 -9.43 -11.42 -5.00
N ASN A 300 -9.16 -11.52 -3.69
CA ASN A 300 -8.04 -12.30 -3.13
C ASN A 300 -6.65 -11.86 -3.64
N PHE A 301 -6.52 -10.62 -4.12
CA PHE A 301 -5.22 -10.10 -4.54
C PHE A 301 -4.45 -9.54 -3.36
N MET A 302 -3.29 -10.12 -3.07
CA MET A 302 -2.41 -9.70 -1.99
C MET A 302 -1.61 -8.46 -2.41
N LYS A 303 -1.92 -7.32 -1.78
CA LYS A 303 -1.28 -6.01 -2.01
C LYS A 303 0.14 -5.94 -1.46
N ILE A 304 0.45 -6.74 -0.43
CA ILE A 304 1.74 -6.77 0.26
C ILE A 304 2.32 -8.17 0.12
N ARG A 305 3.59 -8.26 -0.30
CA ARG A 305 4.30 -9.54 -0.42
C ARG A 305 5.68 -9.46 0.20
N HIS A 306 6.06 -10.51 0.92
CA HIS A 306 7.36 -10.65 1.55
C HIS A 306 8.20 -11.69 0.81
N TYR A 307 9.49 -11.42 0.62
CA TYR A 307 10.38 -12.25 -0.17
C TYR A 307 11.69 -12.57 0.56
N GLY A 308 12.35 -13.65 0.12
CA GLY A 308 13.64 -14.08 0.64
C GLY A 308 13.58 -14.41 2.13
N PHE A 309 14.53 -13.92 2.93
CA PHE A 309 14.52 -14.16 4.37
C PHE A 309 13.38 -13.45 5.13
N LEU A 310 12.68 -12.49 4.52
CA LEU A 310 11.45 -11.88 5.05
C LEU A 310 10.17 -12.62 4.63
N GLY A 311 10.24 -13.67 3.81
CA GLY A 311 9.09 -14.50 3.44
C GLY A 311 8.46 -15.17 4.67
N ASN A 312 7.14 -15.40 4.64
CA ASN A 312 6.37 -15.80 5.83
C ASN A 312 6.78 -17.17 6.42
N ARG A 313 7.18 -18.14 5.58
CA ARG A 313 7.59 -19.45 6.05
C ARG A 313 8.88 -19.35 6.87
N ASN A 314 8.90 -19.82 8.12
CA ASN A 314 10.02 -19.82 9.05
C ASN A 314 10.72 -18.44 9.19
N LYS A 315 9.92 -17.36 9.12
CA LYS A 315 10.43 -15.97 9.13
C LYS A 315 11.13 -15.64 10.44
N GLU A 316 10.56 -16.05 11.58
CA GLU A 316 11.08 -15.72 12.91
C GLU A 316 12.46 -16.34 13.14
N GLU A 317 12.63 -17.63 12.82
CA GLU A 317 13.90 -18.34 12.94
C GLU A 317 15.00 -17.70 12.08
N ARG A 318 14.66 -17.39 10.80
CA ARG A 318 15.62 -16.74 9.89
C ARG A 318 16.04 -15.37 10.38
N ILE A 319 15.09 -14.58 10.88
CA ILE A 319 15.39 -13.24 11.40
C ILE A 319 16.19 -13.34 12.70
N LYS A 320 15.90 -14.31 13.58
CA LYS A 320 16.70 -14.56 14.80
C LYS A 320 18.17 -14.80 14.47
N ALA A 321 18.45 -15.68 13.51
CA ALA A 321 19.83 -15.92 13.05
C ALA A 321 20.51 -14.66 12.49
N ILE A 322 19.79 -13.84 11.71
CA ILE A 322 20.33 -12.62 11.12
C ILE A 322 20.54 -11.52 12.17
N ARG A 323 19.73 -11.43 13.21
CA ARG A 323 19.88 -10.46 14.30
C ARG A 323 21.25 -10.54 14.97
N THR A 324 21.71 -11.74 15.27
CA THR A 324 23.07 -11.97 15.83
C THR A 324 24.14 -11.38 14.91
N ALA A 325 24.06 -11.66 13.61
CA ALA A 325 25.03 -11.16 12.62
C ALA A 325 24.96 -9.65 12.35
N THR A 326 23.83 -9.01 12.64
CA THR A 326 23.61 -7.57 12.42
C THR A 326 23.61 -6.76 13.72
N ASN A 327 23.95 -7.37 14.85
CA ASN A 327 23.86 -6.76 16.18
C ASN A 327 22.51 -6.06 16.42
N THR A 328 21.43 -6.76 16.06
CA THR A 328 20.05 -6.28 16.22
C THR A 328 19.48 -6.78 17.52
N LYS A 329 19.02 -5.88 18.38
CA LYS A 329 18.39 -6.22 19.66
C LYS A 329 17.11 -7.05 19.43
N ASP A 330 16.87 -8.04 20.26
CA ASP A 330 15.60 -8.79 20.26
C ASP A 330 14.48 -7.88 20.76
N PRO A 331 13.36 -7.74 20.03
CA PRO A 331 12.25 -6.88 20.44
C PRO A 331 11.39 -7.48 21.56
N GLY A 332 11.66 -8.72 21.97
CA GLY A 332 10.84 -9.42 22.97
C GLY A 332 9.49 -9.93 22.41
N PRO A 333 8.56 -10.35 23.28
CA PRO A 333 7.24 -10.81 22.89
C PRO A 333 6.43 -9.69 22.23
N PHE A 334 5.52 -10.08 21.32
CA PHE A 334 4.61 -9.14 20.69
C PHE A 334 3.36 -8.96 21.53
N LEU A 335 3.27 -7.82 22.19
CA LEU A 335 2.09 -7.39 22.90
C LEU A 335 1.48 -6.19 22.16
N VAL A 336 0.19 -6.24 21.90
CA VAL A 336 -0.55 -5.12 21.28
C VAL A 336 -1.28 -4.39 22.39
N ASP A 337 -0.86 -3.18 22.64
CA ASP A 337 -1.62 -2.26 23.49
C ASP A 337 -2.64 -1.53 22.59
N TYR A 338 -3.84 -2.08 22.52
CA TYR A 338 -4.93 -1.51 21.72
C TYR A 338 -5.38 -0.15 22.26
N GLU A 339 -5.41 0.00 23.57
CA GLU A 339 -5.82 1.23 24.24
C GLU A 339 -4.88 2.37 23.88
N GLN A 340 -3.56 2.14 23.98
CA GLN A 340 -2.56 3.12 23.58
C GLN A 340 -2.64 3.45 22.08
N ILE A 341 -2.82 2.45 21.22
CA ILE A 341 -2.95 2.66 19.76
C ILE A 341 -4.17 3.52 19.44
N ILE A 342 -5.31 3.24 20.05
CA ILE A 342 -6.55 3.99 19.81
C ILE A 342 -6.42 5.41 20.35
N SER A 343 -5.83 5.57 21.54
CA SER A 343 -5.56 6.89 22.16
C SER A 343 -4.67 7.76 21.27
N ASP A 344 -3.61 7.18 20.71
CA ASP A 344 -2.71 7.88 19.78
C ASP A 344 -3.41 8.33 18.49
N ILE A 345 -4.31 7.49 17.96
CA ILE A 345 -5.09 7.79 16.76
C ILE A 345 -6.11 8.91 17.03
N LEU A 346 -6.83 8.82 18.14
CA LEU A 346 -7.88 9.78 18.52
C LEU A 346 -7.32 11.04 19.18
N LYS A 347 -6.02 11.05 19.51
CA LYS A 347 -5.35 12.13 20.25
C LYS A 347 -6.03 12.46 21.59
N ARG A 348 -6.58 11.46 22.23
CA ARG A 348 -7.16 11.52 23.58
C ARG A 348 -6.94 10.18 24.27
N ASP A 349 -6.84 10.20 25.58
CA ASP A 349 -6.82 8.99 26.40
C ASP A 349 -8.21 8.36 26.40
N VAL A 350 -8.34 7.16 25.79
CA VAL A 350 -9.63 6.45 25.70
C VAL A 350 -10.02 5.77 27.01
N SER A 351 -9.06 5.55 27.91
CA SER A 351 -9.35 5.00 29.27
C SER A 351 -10.07 5.98 30.17
N ILE A 352 -10.15 7.26 29.77
CA ILE A 352 -10.76 8.32 30.59
C ILE A 352 -12.14 8.68 30.02
N CYS A 353 -13.14 8.75 30.87
CA CYS A 353 -14.47 9.22 30.49
C CYS A 353 -14.44 10.69 30.08
N ILE A 354 -14.98 11.01 28.90
CA ILE A 354 -15.01 12.38 28.37
C ILE A 354 -15.90 13.34 29.18
N LYS A 355 -16.86 12.79 29.96
CA LYS A 355 -17.81 13.59 30.75
C LYS A 355 -17.32 13.89 32.14
N CYS A 356 -16.83 12.88 32.91
CA CYS A 356 -16.48 13.04 34.32
C CYS A 356 -14.96 13.00 34.58
N GLY A 357 -14.13 12.68 33.60
CA GLY A 357 -12.66 12.59 33.73
C GLY A 357 -12.16 11.39 34.53
N GLN A 358 -13.05 10.49 34.99
CA GLN A 358 -12.67 9.30 35.73
C GLN A 358 -12.19 8.18 34.79
N LYS A 359 -11.29 7.32 35.28
CA LYS A 359 -10.80 6.16 34.57
C LYS A 359 -11.91 5.14 34.35
N ARG A 360 -12.04 4.63 33.14
CA ARG A 360 -12.99 3.56 32.80
C ARG A 360 -12.35 2.21 33.12
N HIS A 361 -13.11 1.32 33.74
CA HIS A 361 -12.74 -0.08 33.86
C HIS A 361 -13.45 -0.84 32.75
N TYR A 362 -12.71 -1.30 31.75
CA TYR A 362 -13.25 -2.17 30.72
C TYR A 362 -13.32 -3.60 31.28
N GLN A 363 -14.52 -4.14 31.43
CA GLN A 363 -14.69 -5.58 31.55
C GLN A 363 -14.58 -6.14 30.13
N LEU A 364 -13.48 -6.83 29.84
CA LEU A 364 -13.35 -7.63 28.62
C LEU A 364 -14.20 -8.89 28.82
N GLU A 365 -15.42 -8.91 28.29
CA GLU A 365 -16.18 -10.14 28.08
C GLU A 365 -15.65 -10.93 26.88
#